data_a3368038a76cc0d295bedc1edd3a7272
#
_entry.id   a3368038a76cc0d295bedc1edd3a7272
#
_cell.length_a   1.000
_cell.length_b   1.000
_cell.length_c   1.000
_cell.angle_alpha   90.00
_cell.angle_beta   90.00
_cell.angle_gamma   90.00
#
_symmetry.space_group_name_H-M   'P 1'
#
loop_
_entity.id
_entity.type
_entity.pdbx_description
1 polymer ?
#
loop_
_entity_poly.entity_id
_entity_poly.type
_entity_poly.pdbx_seq_one_letter_code
_entity_poly.pdbx_strand_id
1 'polypeptide(L)'
;MLRSLNILVVDNKSKHYQEIEDYLRKKGATIIKADPLKADIKKINFDIVDGAILTGGNDFLIEKKRKFNYNVIRFLNNKPILGICYGHEFLIEYYKGHLYHMKWRSQGFSYVQIIKSNSLVEKGKLSVYKGHSYATGILPEDLEDLAHSSDCEYEMIQHKSHPHFGVQFHPEMTKDGKIIFDNFLNLCRKRMI
;
A
#
# COMPACT_ATOMS: atom_id res chain seq x y z
N MET A 1 15.29 -12.31 22.06
CA MET A 1 13.97 -12.19 21.42
C MET A 1 14.05 -11.05 20.41
N LEU A 2 13.60 -11.27 19.17
CA LEU A 2 13.46 -10.18 18.20
C LEU A 2 12.39 -9.21 18.72
N ARG A 3 12.65 -7.90 18.67
CA ARG A 3 11.63 -6.90 19.04
C ARG A 3 10.43 -6.96 18.12
N SER A 4 9.28 -6.55 18.60
CA SER A 4 8.08 -6.38 17.77
C SER A 4 8.32 -5.37 16.65
N LEU A 5 7.77 -5.61 15.45
CA LEU A 5 7.78 -4.66 14.35
C LEU A 5 6.88 -3.47 14.65
N ASN A 6 7.39 -2.27 14.47
CA ASN A 6 6.61 -1.03 14.53
C ASN A 6 6.14 -0.64 13.13
N ILE A 7 4.88 -0.84 12.83
CA ILE A 7 4.29 -0.51 11.52
C ILE A 7 3.47 0.77 11.63
N LEU A 8 3.87 1.80 10.88
CA LEU A 8 3.07 3.02 10.73
C LEU A 8 1.89 2.72 9.79
N VAL A 9 0.68 2.80 10.29
CA VAL A 9 -0.53 2.66 9.47
C VAL A 9 -1.20 4.01 9.31
N VAL A 10 -1.13 4.56 8.11
CA VAL A 10 -1.78 5.81 7.73
C VAL A 10 -3.23 5.52 7.36
N ASP A 11 -4.14 5.89 8.27
CA ASP A 11 -5.58 5.69 8.10
C ASP A 11 -6.17 6.78 7.18
N ASN A 12 -6.16 6.53 5.88
CA ASN A 12 -6.77 7.40 4.88
C ASN A 12 -8.31 7.33 4.85
N LYS A 13 -8.94 6.81 5.93
CA LYS A 13 -10.38 6.55 6.07
C LYS A 13 -10.83 5.35 5.24
N SER A 14 -10.03 4.30 5.24
CA SER A 14 -10.43 3.01 4.66
C SER A 14 -11.61 2.42 5.42
N LYS A 15 -12.60 1.93 4.68
CA LYS A 15 -13.70 1.13 5.25
C LYS A 15 -13.21 -0.21 5.83
N HIS A 16 -12.04 -0.65 5.38
CA HIS A 16 -11.41 -1.92 5.75
C HIS A 16 -10.19 -1.72 6.67
N TYR A 17 -10.13 -0.57 7.37
CA TYR A 17 -9.01 -0.28 8.29
C TYR A 17 -8.91 -1.32 9.40
N GLN A 18 -10.05 -1.75 9.96
CA GLN A 18 -10.07 -2.68 11.08
C GLN A 18 -9.49 -4.05 10.69
N GLU A 19 -9.80 -4.54 9.48
CA GLU A 19 -9.27 -5.79 8.96
C GLU A 19 -7.74 -5.76 8.83
N ILE A 20 -7.18 -4.61 8.42
CA ILE A 20 -5.72 -4.40 8.37
C ILE A 20 -5.14 -4.42 9.77
N GLU A 21 -5.69 -3.63 10.69
CA GLU A 21 -5.21 -3.53 12.07
C GLU A 21 -5.23 -4.88 12.78
N ASP A 22 -6.34 -5.59 12.73
CA ASP A 22 -6.50 -6.89 13.37
C ASP A 22 -5.52 -7.93 12.82
N TYR A 23 -5.32 -7.93 11.51
CA TYR A 23 -4.37 -8.85 10.89
C TYR A 23 -2.93 -8.59 11.32
N LEU A 24 -2.50 -7.33 11.29
CA LEU A 24 -1.14 -6.95 11.69
C LEU A 24 -0.88 -7.26 13.17
N ARG A 25 -1.83 -6.96 14.07
CA ARG A 25 -1.74 -7.28 15.49
C ARG A 25 -1.66 -8.79 15.72
N LYS A 26 -2.48 -9.58 15.03
CA LYS A 26 -2.42 -11.05 15.06
C LYS A 26 -1.06 -11.59 14.65
N LYS A 27 -0.34 -10.88 13.78
CA LYS A 27 1.03 -11.23 13.35
C LYS A 27 2.12 -10.67 14.26
N GLY A 28 1.75 -10.07 15.40
CA GLY A 28 2.67 -9.57 16.42
C GLY A 28 3.29 -8.21 16.10
N ALA A 29 2.70 -7.42 15.18
CA ALA A 29 3.14 -6.06 14.92
C ALA A 29 2.57 -5.07 15.94
N THR A 30 3.38 -4.10 16.33
CA THR A 30 2.94 -2.88 17.04
C THR A 30 2.54 -1.84 16.02
N ILE A 31 1.34 -1.27 16.17
CA ILE A 31 0.78 -0.33 15.20
C ILE A 31 0.93 1.09 15.72
N ILE A 32 1.56 1.94 14.91
CA ILE A 32 1.57 3.39 15.07
C ILE A 32 0.49 3.93 14.12
N LYS A 33 -0.69 4.25 14.67
CA LYS A 33 -1.80 4.78 13.87
C LYS A 33 -1.64 6.26 13.62
N ALA A 34 -1.80 6.69 12.37
CA ALA A 34 -1.83 8.10 12.00
C ALA A 34 -3.05 8.43 11.12
N ASP A 35 -3.87 9.37 11.57
CA ASP A 35 -4.96 9.97 10.79
C ASP A 35 -4.40 11.23 10.09
N PRO A 36 -4.30 11.28 8.76
CA PRO A 36 -3.71 12.41 8.03
C PRO A 36 -4.40 13.75 8.27
N LEU A 37 -5.66 13.74 8.68
CA LEU A 37 -6.42 14.96 8.96
C LEU A 37 -6.19 15.50 10.38
N LYS A 38 -5.73 14.66 11.31
CA LYS A 38 -5.58 14.98 12.73
C LYS A 38 -4.13 14.93 13.19
N ALA A 39 -3.36 13.99 12.68
CA ALA A 39 -1.99 13.79 13.12
C ALA A 39 -1.06 14.93 12.68
N ASP A 40 -0.11 15.24 13.55
CA ASP A 40 1.03 16.10 13.23
C ASP A 40 2.20 15.20 12.81
N ILE A 41 2.62 15.31 11.58
CA ILE A 41 3.71 14.52 11.01
C ILE A 41 5.03 14.69 11.79
N LYS A 42 5.25 15.86 12.40
CA LYS A 42 6.45 16.16 13.18
C LYS A 42 6.53 15.40 14.51
N LYS A 43 5.38 14.88 15.00
CA LYS A 43 5.30 14.10 16.24
C LYS A 43 5.52 12.60 16.01
N ILE A 44 5.63 12.17 14.76
CA ILE A 44 5.94 10.77 14.45
C ILE A 44 7.45 10.58 14.53
N ASN A 45 7.87 9.69 15.42
CA ASN A 45 9.28 9.25 15.45
C ASN A 45 9.52 8.21 14.34
N PHE A 46 10.02 8.67 13.20
CA PHE A 46 10.29 7.80 12.04
C PHE A 46 11.47 6.84 12.26
N ASP A 47 12.34 7.08 13.23
CA ASP A 47 13.50 6.20 13.50
C ASP A 47 13.07 4.83 13.99
N ILE A 48 12.00 4.78 14.80
CA ILE A 48 11.46 3.52 15.32
C ILE A 48 10.53 2.79 14.36
N VAL A 49 10.10 3.41 13.26
CA VAL A 49 9.20 2.80 12.26
C VAL A 49 9.98 1.80 11.42
N ASP A 50 9.50 0.57 11.30
CA ASP A 50 10.13 -0.48 10.49
C ASP A 50 9.55 -0.58 9.08
N GLY A 51 8.35 -0.10 8.88
CA GLY A 51 7.67 0.00 7.60
C GLY A 51 6.34 0.74 7.72
N ALA A 52 5.73 1.10 6.60
CA ALA A 52 4.45 1.81 6.61
C ALA A 52 3.43 1.18 5.67
N ILE A 53 2.16 1.27 6.05
CA ILE A 53 1.01 0.95 5.21
C ILE A 53 0.20 2.23 5.01
N LEU A 54 0.04 2.64 3.75
CA LEU A 54 -0.87 3.70 3.34
C LEU A 54 -2.18 3.02 2.93
N THR A 55 -3.22 3.17 3.75
CA THR A 55 -4.48 2.43 3.53
C THR A 55 -5.27 2.96 2.34
N GLY A 56 -6.25 2.20 1.90
CA GLY A 56 -7.34 2.66 1.06
C GLY A 56 -8.05 3.87 1.68
N GLY A 57 -8.90 4.52 0.92
CA GLY A 57 -9.62 5.71 1.39
C GLY A 57 -10.50 6.34 0.34
N ASN A 58 -10.83 7.58 0.59
CA ASN A 58 -11.61 8.44 -0.30
C ASN A 58 -11.09 9.88 -0.23
N ASP A 59 -11.69 10.77 -1.01
CA ASP A 59 -11.41 12.21 -1.02
C ASP A 59 -9.94 12.52 -1.38
N PHE A 60 -9.50 12.03 -2.54
CA PHE A 60 -8.14 12.21 -3.08
C PHE A 60 -7.71 13.69 -3.15
N LEU A 61 -8.65 14.61 -3.32
CA LEU A 61 -8.38 16.03 -3.49
C LEU A 61 -8.05 16.78 -2.17
N ILE A 62 -8.17 16.13 -1.00
CA ILE A 62 -7.84 16.77 0.27
C ILE A 62 -6.32 16.97 0.38
N GLU A 63 -5.87 18.21 0.20
CA GLU A 63 -4.46 18.59 0.19
C GLU A 63 -3.71 18.13 1.46
N LYS A 64 -4.35 18.22 2.63
CA LYS A 64 -3.75 17.79 3.90
C LYS A 64 -3.43 16.30 3.90
N LYS A 65 -4.33 15.42 3.36
CA LYS A 65 -4.08 13.99 3.20
C LYS A 65 -2.91 13.73 2.26
N ARG A 66 -2.88 14.40 1.11
CA ARG A 66 -1.80 14.26 0.12
C ARG A 66 -0.46 14.65 0.73
N LYS A 67 -0.35 15.83 1.32
CA LYS A 67 0.88 16.29 1.98
C LYS A 67 1.36 15.33 3.07
N PHE A 68 0.43 14.78 3.87
CA PHE A 68 0.78 13.83 4.92
C PHE A 68 1.37 12.55 4.34
N ASN A 69 0.68 11.91 3.38
CA ASN A 69 1.14 10.68 2.74
C ASN A 69 2.48 10.90 2.01
N TYR A 70 2.65 12.01 1.30
CA TYR A 70 3.92 12.35 0.62
C TYR A 70 5.07 12.52 1.60
N ASN A 71 4.84 13.14 2.75
CA ASN A 71 5.87 13.25 3.78
C ASN A 71 6.23 11.87 4.36
N VAL A 72 5.25 10.98 4.58
CA VAL A 72 5.52 9.60 5.03
C VAL A 72 6.40 8.86 4.01
N ILE A 73 6.07 8.92 2.71
CA ILE A 73 6.87 8.30 1.64
C ILE A 73 8.30 8.88 1.65
N ARG A 74 8.43 10.21 1.75
CA ARG A 74 9.74 10.89 1.77
C ARG A 74 10.59 10.50 2.99
N PHE A 75 10.00 10.46 4.20
CA PHE A 75 10.73 10.13 5.42
C PHE A 75 11.10 8.64 5.51
N LEU A 76 10.32 7.78 4.88
CA LEU A 76 10.56 6.34 4.86
C LEU A 76 11.11 5.82 3.53
N ASN A 77 11.78 6.68 2.78
CA ASN A 77 12.24 6.36 1.42
C ASN A 77 13.07 5.05 1.32
N ASN A 78 13.83 4.69 2.37
CA ASN A 78 14.62 3.46 2.43
C ASN A 78 13.97 2.34 3.27
N LYS A 79 12.76 2.55 3.77
CA LYS A 79 12.01 1.56 4.56
C LYS A 79 10.82 1.02 3.75
N PRO A 80 10.37 -0.23 4.01
CA PRO A 80 9.24 -0.79 3.27
C PRO A 80 7.97 0.04 3.40
N ILE A 81 7.33 0.30 2.26
CA ILE A 81 6.01 0.95 2.18
C ILE A 81 5.09 0.08 1.33
N LEU A 82 3.88 -0.16 1.83
CA LEU A 82 2.78 -0.79 1.10
C LEU A 82 1.63 0.20 0.95
N GLY A 83 1.36 0.65 -0.27
CA GLY A 83 0.17 1.43 -0.62
C GLY A 83 -0.97 0.50 -1.04
N ILE A 84 -2.16 0.68 -0.46
CA ILE A 84 -3.37 -0.10 -0.76
C ILE A 84 -4.41 0.82 -1.37
N CYS A 85 -4.92 0.50 -2.57
CA CYS A 85 -5.95 1.26 -3.27
C CYS A 85 -5.58 2.75 -3.34
N TYR A 86 -6.18 3.59 -2.53
CA TYR A 86 -5.84 5.00 -2.40
C TYR A 86 -4.35 5.25 -2.04
N GLY A 87 -3.75 4.39 -1.20
CA GLY A 87 -2.32 4.43 -0.91
C GLY A 87 -1.43 4.07 -2.11
N HIS A 88 -1.88 3.15 -2.98
CA HIS A 88 -1.25 2.86 -4.27
C HIS A 88 -1.30 4.10 -5.19
N GLU A 89 -2.45 4.76 -5.27
CA GLU A 89 -2.64 5.97 -6.05
C GLU A 89 -1.70 7.10 -5.59
N PHE A 90 -1.48 7.25 -4.27
CA PHE A 90 -0.48 8.19 -3.75
C PHE A 90 0.96 7.85 -4.16
N LEU A 91 1.33 6.58 -4.21
CA LEU A 91 2.66 6.19 -4.70
C LEU A 91 2.83 6.55 -6.17
N ILE A 92 1.84 6.25 -7.01
CA ILE A 92 1.84 6.63 -8.42
C ILE A 92 2.05 8.15 -8.58
N GLU A 93 1.26 8.95 -7.87
CA GLU A 93 1.32 10.41 -7.95
C GLU A 93 2.62 10.98 -7.37
N TYR A 94 3.11 10.44 -6.26
CA TYR A 94 4.38 10.83 -5.64
C TYR A 94 5.56 10.66 -6.62
N TYR A 95 5.57 9.56 -7.37
CA TYR A 95 6.57 9.27 -8.40
C TYR A 95 6.24 9.89 -9.77
N LYS A 96 5.28 10.84 -9.81
CA LYS A 96 4.90 11.63 -11.01
C LYS A 96 4.21 10.82 -12.11
N GLY A 97 3.53 9.75 -11.75
CA GLY A 97 2.61 9.07 -12.64
C GLY A 97 1.30 9.81 -12.79
N HIS A 98 0.46 9.33 -13.66
CA HIS A 98 -0.83 9.93 -13.96
C HIS A 98 -1.97 8.96 -13.62
N LEU A 99 -2.97 9.46 -12.91
CA LEU A 99 -4.21 8.74 -12.61
C LEU A 99 -5.33 9.26 -13.49
N TYR A 100 -6.26 8.40 -13.87
CA TYR A 100 -7.49 8.80 -14.54
C TYR A 100 -8.71 8.23 -13.82
N HIS A 101 -9.84 8.95 -13.91
CA HIS A 101 -11.11 8.47 -13.40
C HIS A 101 -11.68 7.45 -14.38
N MET A 102 -11.95 6.24 -13.91
CA MET A 102 -12.52 5.16 -14.71
C MET A 102 -13.99 5.49 -15.08
N LYS A 103 -14.42 5.01 -16.23
CA LYS A 103 -15.82 5.16 -16.68
C LYS A 103 -16.80 4.44 -15.73
N TRP A 104 -16.38 3.31 -15.16
CA TRP A 104 -17.13 2.54 -14.17
C TRP A 104 -16.23 2.22 -12.98
N ARG A 105 -16.82 2.14 -11.78
CA ARG A 105 -16.13 1.68 -10.59
C ARG A 105 -15.83 0.19 -10.69
N SER A 106 -14.57 -0.20 -10.52
CA SER A 106 -14.21 -1.59 -10.30
C SER A 106 -14.53 -1.97 -8.86
N GLN A 107 -15.43 -2.97 -8.67
CA GLN A 107 -15.90 -3.34 -7.34
C GLN A 107 -16.24 -4.83 -7.24
N GLY A 108 -15.90 -5.44 -6.11
CA GLY A 108 -16.23 -6.83 -5.78
C GLY A 108 -15.04 -7.78 -5.89
N PHE A 109 -15.32 -9.08 -5.71
CA PHE A 109 -14.31 -10.11 -5.86
C PHE A 109 -13.92 -10.30 -7.33
N SER A 110 -12.64 -10.42 -7.59
CA SER A 110 -12.06 -10.53 -8.92
C SER A 110 -10.75 -11.30 -8.86
N TYR A 111 -10.11 -11.44 -10.02
CA TYR A 111 -8.80 -12.04 -10.15
C TYR A 111 -7.81 -11.05 -10.75
N VAL A 112 -6.60 -11.10 -10.24
CA VAL A 112 -5.46 -10.35 -10.74
C VAL A 112 -4.41 -11.34 -11.21
N GLN A 113 -3.79 -11.08 -12.37
CA GLN A 113 -2.68 -11.84 -12.89
C GLN A 113 -1.36 -11.19 -12.47
N ILE A 114 -0.64 -11.84 -11.56
CA ILE A 114 0.74 -11.47 -11.23
C ILE A 114 1.64 -11.93 -12.38
N ILE A 115 2.27 -10.99 -13.08
CA ILE A 115 3.11 -11.25 -14.25
C ILE A 115 4.58 -11.43 -13.90
N LYS A 116 5.00 -10.91 -12.74
CA LYS A 116 6.37 -11.00 -12.25
C LYS A 116 6.42 -11.29 -10.76
N SER A 117 7.15 -12.35 -10.36
CA SER A 117 7.45 -12.64 -8.96
C SER A 117 8.25 -11.52 -8.32
N ASN A 118 7.95 -11.21 -7.07
CA ASN A 118 8.62 -10.19 -6.28
C ASN A 118 8.68 -10.60 -4.80
N SER A 119 9.16 -9.72 -3.93
CA SER A 119 9.29 -10.03 -2.50
C SER A 119 7.97 -10.17 -1.76
N LEU A 120 6.83 -9.79 -2.35
CA LEU A 120 5.51 -9.86 -1.72
C LEU A 120 4.64 -11.00 -2.26
N VAL A 121 4.83 -11.42 -3.52
CA VAL A 121 3.97 -12.42 -4.16
C VAL A 121 4.68 -13.11 -5.32
N GLU A 122 4.37 -14.39 -5.53
CA GLU A 122 4.85 -15.16 -6.67
C GLU A 122 3.97 -14.92 -7.92
N LYS A 123 4.57 -15.16 -9.11
CA LYS A 123 3.84 -15.15 -10.37
C LYS A 123 2.68 -16.15 -10.35
N GLY A 124 1.51 -15.70 -10.81
CA GLY A 124 0.31 -16.53 -10.81
C GLY A 124 -0.98 -15.72 -10.73
N LYS A 125 -2.08 -16.39 -10.45
CA LYS A 125 -3.40 -15.80 -10.33
C LYS A 125 -3.75 -15.61 -8.85
N LEU A 126 -4.23 -14.41 -8.50
CA LEU A 126 -4.57 -14.04 -7.14
C LEU A 126 -6.06 -13.67 -7.06
N SER A 127 -6.79 -14.23 -6.10
CA SER A 127 -8.16 -13.80 -5.79
C SER A 127 -8.12 -12.57 -4.91
N VAL A 128 -8.76 -11.48 -5.33
CA VAL A 128 -8.70 -10.18 -4.67
C VAL A 128 -10.09 -9.55 -4.54
N TYR A 129 -10.20 -8.52 -3.72
CA TYR A 129 -11.37 -7.64 -3.65
C TYR A 129 -10.99 -6.25 -4.17
N LYS A 130 -11.81 -5.69 -5.04
CA LYS A 130 -11.62 -4.36 -5.63
C LYS A 130 -12.65 -3.36 -5.11
N GLY A 131 -12.29 -2.08 -5.14
CA GLY A 131 -13.20 -1.02 -4.67
C GLY A 131 -12.76 0.37 -5.10
N HIS A 132 -12.30 0.56 -6.36
CA HIS A 132 -11.70 1.80 -6.84
C HIS A 132 -12.42 2.39 -8.05
N SER A 133 -12.30 3.71 -8.22
CA SER A 133 -12.80 4.48 -9.36
C SER A 133 -11.69 5.20 -10.12
N TYR A 134 -10.47 5.14 -9.63
CA TYR A 134 -9.28 5.64 -10.31
C TYR A 134 -8.38 4.48 -10.70
N ALA A 135 -7.63 4.66 -11.78
CA ALA A 135 -6.60 3.73 -12.22
C ALA A 135 -5.41 4.51 -12.77
N THR A 136 -4.26 3.85 -12.82
CA THR A 136 -3.03 4.41 -13.37
C THR A 136 -3.10 4.44 -14.89
N GLY A 137 -2.92 5.62 -15.49
CA GLY A 137 -2.84 5.79 -16.93
C GLY A 137 -1.41 5.84 -17.45
N ILE A 138 -0.51 6.47 -16.69
CA ILE A 138 0.92 6.54 -17.03
C ILE A 138 1.72 6.06 -15.82
N LEU A 139 2.41 4.93 -16.00
CA LEU A 139 3.34 4.42 -15.01
C LEU A 139 4.70 5.13 -15.15
N PRO A 140 5.24 5.74 -14.09
CA PRO A 140 6.57 6.36 -14.13
C PRO A 140 7.68 5.35 -14.39
N GLU A 141 8.78 5.80 -15.00
CA GLU A 141 9.94 4.94 -15.29
C GLU A 141 10.59 4.32 -14.03
N ASP A 142 10.50 4.98 -12.89
CA ASP A 142 11.01 4.48 -11.60
C ASP A 142 10.18 3.34 -11.01
N LEU A 143 8.97 3.13 -11.52
CA LEU A 143 8.07 2.06 -11.08
C LEU A 143 8.07 0.91 -12.08
N GLU A 144 7.82 -0.27 -11.58
CA GLU A 144 7.72 -1.51 -12.34
C GLU A 144 6.32 -2.08 -12.18
N ASP A 145 5.72 -2.49 -13.32
CA ASP A 145 4.47 -3.23 -13.35
C ASP A 145 4.68 -4.68 -12.91
N LEU A 146 3.85 -5.15 -12.00
CA LEU A 146 3.90 -6.50 -11.45
C LEU A 146 2.62 -7.29 -11.68
N ALA A 147 1.50 -6.62 -11.95
CA ALA A 147 0.23 -7.31 -12.09
C ALA A 147 -0.83 -6.49 -12.82
N HIS A 148 -1.69 -7.17 -13.56
CA HIS A 148 -2.81 -6.59 -14.28
C HIS A 148 -4.11 -7.40 -14.12
N SER A 149 -5.22 -6.81 -14.50
CA SER A 149 -6.51 -7.46 -14.63
C SER A 149 -7.22 -6.99 -15.91
N SER A 150 -8.44 -7.49 -16.15
CA SER A 150 -9.22 -7.10 -17.32
C SER A 150 -9.67 -5.64 -17.35
N ASP A 151 -9.72 -4.98 -16.18
CA ASP A 151 -10.24 -3.63 -16.00
C ASP A 151 -9.23 -2.64 -15.39
N CYS A 152 -8.02 -3.12 -15.04
CA CYS A 152 -6.94 -2.29 -14.52
C CYS A 152 -5.59 -2.83 -15.00
N GLU A 153 -4.85 -1.98 -15.70
CA GLU A 153 -3.55 -2.34 -16.26
C GLU A 153 -2.46 -2.48 -15.20
N TYR A 154 -2.49 -1.65 -14.16
CA TYR A 154 -1.47 -1.63 -13.09
C TYR A 154 -2.10 -1.95 -11.73
N GLU A 155 -2.39 -3.23 -11.52
CA GLU A 155 -2.95 -3.73 -10.26
C GLU A 155 -1.94 -3.82 -9.13
N MET A 156 -0.67 -4.03 -9.46
CA MET A 156 0.42 -4.06 -8.51
C MET A 156 1.67 -3.45 -9.13
N ILE A 157 2.35 -2.62 -8.35
CA ILE A 157 3.59 -1.96 -8.74
C ILE A 157 4.65 -2.12 -7.64
N GLN A 158 5.92 -1.99 -8.02
CA GLN A 158 7.02 -1.75 -7.10
C GLN A 158 7.94 -0.66 -7.62
N HIS A 159 8.62 0.04 -6.71
CA HIS A 159 9.70 0.93 -7.09
C HIS A 159 10.98 0.13 -7.36
N LYS A 160 11.72 0.48 -8.42
CA LYS A 160 12.92 -0.25 -8.87
C LYS A 160 14.08 -0.22 -7.86
N SER A 161 14.18 0.86 -7.06
CA SER A 161 15.29 1.07 -6.12
C SER A 161 14.87 1.17 -4.67
N HIS A 162 13.64 1.57 -4.36
CA HIS A 162 13.10 1.67 -3.01
C HIS A 162 12.18 0.48 -2.70
N PRO A 163 12.07 0.04 -1.44
CA PRO A 163 11.18 -1.05 -1.06
C PRO A 163 9.72 -0.58 -0.94
N HIS A 164 9.24 0.10 -1.97
CA HIS A 164 7.89 0.65 -2.04
C HIS A 164 7.05 -0.17 -3.01
N PHE A 165 5.90 -0.62 -2.52
CA PHE A 165 4.95 -1.46 -3.24
C PHE A 165 3.57 -0.82 -3.20
N GLY A 166 2.84 -0.94 -4.29
CA GLY A 166 1.45 -0.53 -4.35
C GLY A 166 0.57 -1.63 -4.92
N VAL A 167 -0.62 -1.80 -4.34
CA VAL A 167 -1.67 -2.68 -4.85
C VAL A 167 -2.98 -1.91 -4.99
N GLN A 168 -3.61 -1.97 -6.16
CA GLN A 168 -4.86 -1.25 -6.42
C GLN A 168 -6.07 -1.93 -5.76
N PHE A 169 -5.99 -3.23 -5.54
CA PHE A 169 -6.97 -4.03 -4.83
C PHE A 169 -6.81 -3.96 -3.31
N HIS A 170 -7.74 -4.59 -2.57
CA HIS A 170 -7.77 -4.68 -1.10
C HIS A 170 -7.29 -6.05 -0.62
N PRO A 171 -5.99 -6.22 -0.30
CA PRO A 171 -5.42 -7.50 0.13
C PRO A 171 -5.98 -7.97 1.48
N GLU A 172 -6.46 -7.06 2.32
CA GLU A 172 -7.07 -7.35 3.62
C GLU A 172 -8.36 -8.17 3.51
N MET A 173 -9.02 -8.13 2.35
CA MET A 173 -10.34 -8.71 2.15
C MET A 173 -10.34 -10.17 1.68
N THR A 174 -9.18 -10.73 1.32
CA THR A 174 -9.09 -12.09 0.79
C THR A 174 -8.01 -12.91 1.49
N LYS A 175 -8.14 -14.24 1.44
CA LYS A 175 -7.11 -15.15 1.98
C LYS A 175 -5.81 -15.01 1.18
N ASP A 176 -5.91 -14.97 -0.15
CA ASP A 176 -4.75 -14.84 -1.03
C ASP A 176 -4.05 -13.50 -0.83
N GLY A 177 -4.83 -12.42 -0.70
CA GLY A 177 -4.28 -11.06 -0.48
C GLY A 177 -3.49 -10.94 0.83
N LYS A 178 -3.86 -11.70 1.87
CA LYS A 178 -3.17 -11.68 3.17
C LYS A 178 -1.72 -12.17 3.10
N ILE A 179 -1.35 -12.94 2.07
CA ILE A 179 0.04 -13.34 1.82
C ILE A 179 0.93 -12.10 1.60
N ILE A 180 0.38 -11.07 0.98
CA ILE A 180 1.09 -9.79 0.76
C ILE A 180 1.49 -9.15 2.08
N PHE A 181 0.60 -9.14 3.10
CA PHE A 181 0.94 -8.63 4.43
C PHE A 181 2.00 -9.47 5.13
N ASP A 182 1.90 -10.82 5.05
CA ASP A 182 2.90 -11.71 5.65
C ASP A 182 4.29 -11.44 5.08
N ASN A 183 4.39 -11.34 3.76
CA ASN A 183 5.64 -11.08 3.08
C ASN A 183 6.14 -9.64 3.29
N PHE A 184 5.23 -8.66 3.38
CA PHE A 184 5.58 -7.28 3.74
C PHE A 184 6.19 -7.20 5.15
N LEU A 185 5.59 -7.86 6.15
CA LEU A 185 6.14 -7.93 7.50
C LEU A 185 7.51 -8.64 7.53
N ASN A 186 7.67 -9.70 6.72
CA ASN A 186 8.96 -10.38 6.58
C ASN A 186 10.02 -9.46 5.95
N LEU A 187 9.64 -8.65 4.96
CA LEU A 187 10.53 -7.66 4.36
C LEU A 187 10.97 -6.59 5.39
N CYS A 188 10.03 -6.12 6.23
CA CYS A 188 10.34 -5.19 7.31
C CYS A 188 11.35 -5.81 8.30
N ARG A 189 11.18 -7.10 8.69
CA ARG A 189 12.10 -7.80 9.60
C ARG A 189 13.52 -7.92 9.04
N LYS A 190 13.67 -8.26 7.76
CA LYS A 190 14.98 -8.41 7.10
C LYS A 190 15.79 -7.13 7.08
N ARG A 191 15.15 -5.97 7.14
CA ARG A 191 15.81 -4.66 7.12
C ARG A 191 16.11 -4.08 8.50
N MET A 192 15.78 -4.82 9.57
CA MET A 192 16.17 -4.50 10.96
C MET A 192 17.58 -4.97 11.30
N ILE A 193 18.19 -5.80 10.45
CA ILE A 193 19.52 -6.37 10.61
C ILE A 193 20.51 -5.53 9.80
#